data_6e55a56f4170887544c104e4caffda1f
#
_entry.id   6e55a56f4170887544c104e4caffda1f
#
_cell.length_a   1.000
_cell.length_b   1.000
_cell.length_c   1.000
_cell.angle_alpha   90.00
_cell.angle_beta   90.00
_cell.angle_gamma   90.00
#
_symmetry.space_group_name_H-M   'P 1'
#
loop_
_entity.id
_entity.type
_entity.pdbx_description
1 polymer ?
#
loop_
_entity_poly.entity_id
_entity_poly.type
_entity_poly.pdbx_seq_one_letter_code
_entity_poly.pdbx_strand_id
1 'polypeptide(L)'
;MVPFLRFLRRFGRRSARYFIHFQKSVAEKNWIAIRRVSVCSLALLTGYFVMALFVFRQTILLATYGAFILPHIGLVAYTITHHTRQSAIGLPFIQEKIYNARRVSVTEYTMSEIVASIYDKIESTGLREGILFIDEINCVSETLAPTMLQFLQCKMFGNQKIPEGWIIVAAGNPPEYNKSVREFDVVTLDRIKMIHVEPDYQVWKEYAEQVQIHPAIRSYLDIKPGNFCRIETTVDGKRFATPRGWEDLSRFLEVYEKLGKTADRDVISQYIQYPQIAKDFANYLELYQKYQKDYQVDEILNGVIREEACRKLEKAPFDERLSVISLLTAKLNDGFLALSMMEDRLERLQKLLGGVKPGNYDEQEYPSALERLEGILAGVQAEWKYKKEAGLLDRKEAHLVFDTVETLDALVKELRSEHITETDAVWEKVSQAFADKNDQYEVQFDLCGEQLEHAFDFMEEVFGQSQEMVVFIT
;
A
#
# COMPACT_ATOMS: atom_id res chain seq x y z
N MET A 1 11.95 -9.74 11.16
CA MET A 1 13.35 -9.30 11.28
C MET A 1 14.35 -10.46 11.48
N VAL A 2 14.10 -11.42 12.36
CA VAL A 2 14.98 -12.62 12.56
C VAL A 2 15.01 -13.54 11.32
N PRO A 3 13.88 -13.87 10.63
CA PRO A 3 13.89 -14.68 9.41
C PRO A 3 14.60 -13.99 8.25
N PHE A 4 14.36 -12.70 8.04
CA PHE A 4 15.05 -11.90 7.01
C PHE A 4 16.57 -11.82 7.24
N LEU A 5 17.01 -11.72 8.50
CA LEU A 5 18.43 -11.82 8.86
C LEU A 5 19.00 -13.23 8.64
N ARG A 6 18.19 -14.30 8.80
CA ARG A 6 18.58 -15.68 8.44
C ARG A 6 18.66 -15.85 6.93
N PHE A 7 17.72 -15.28 6.18
CA PHE A 7 17.74 -15.22 4.71
C PHE A 7 19.01 -14.51 4.23
N LEU A 8 19.26 -13.29 4.68
CA LEU A 8 20.49 -12.55 4.34
C LEU A 8 21.77 -13.29 4.76
N ARG A 9 21.72 -14.05 5.86
CA ARG A 9 22.88 -14.83 6.35
C ARG A 9 23.13 -16.11 5.54
N ARG A 10 22.06 -16.78 5.03
CA ARG A 10 22.16 -17.91 4.10
C ARG A 10 22.52 -17.43 2.68
N PHE A 11 21.82 -16.40 2.20
CA PHE A 11 22.07 -15.77 0.91
C PHE A 11 23.46 -15.13 0.85
N GLY A 12 23.87 -14.40 1.89
CA GLY A 12 25.21 -13.83 1.98
C GLY A 12 26.36 -14.86 1.97
N ARG A 13 26.14 -16.08 2.46
CA ARG A 13 27.16 -17.15 2.36
C ARG A 13 27.26 -17.78 0.96
N ARG A 14 26.16 -17.82 0.19
CA ARG A 14 26.16 -18.32 -1.19
C ARG A 14 26.60 -17.22 -2.17
N SER A 15 26.09 -16.02 -2.05
CA SER A 15 26.53 -14.85 -2.84
C SER A 15 27.98 -14.51 -2.59
N ALA A 16 28.51 -14.71 -1.38
CA ALA A 16 29.95 -14.61 -1.10
C ALA A 16 30.77 -15.67 -1.84
N ARG A 17 30.23 -16.88 -2.11
CA ARG A 17 30.93 -17.88 -2.95
C ARG A 17 30.94 -17.47 -4.43
N TYR A 18 29.82 -16.93 -4.94
CA TYR A 18 29.77 -16.39 -6.31
C TYR A 18 30.69 -15.17 -6.46
N PHE A 19 30.70 -14.27 -5.50
CA PHE A 19 31.60 -13.11 -5.47
C PHE A 19 33.08 -13.52 -5.36
N ILE A 20 33.40 -14.57 -4.60
CA ILE A 20 34.77 -15.12 -4.48
C ILE A 20 35.17 -15.85 -5.76
N HIS A 21 34.26 -16.53 -6.46
CA HIS A 21 34.55 -17.17 -7.75
C HIS A 21 34.74 -16.10 -8.83
N PHE A 22 33.96 -15.04 -8.84
CA PHE A 22 34.11 -13.86 -9.69
C PHE A 22 35.48 -13.18 -9.47
N GLN A 23 35.87 -12.95 -8.20
CA GLN A 23 37.17 -12.38 -7.88
C GLN A 23 38.33 -13.28 -8.32
N LYS A 24 38.20 -14.60 -8.24
CA LYS A 24 39.24 -15.50 -8.75
C LYS A 24 39.40 -15.45 -10.26
N SER A 25 38.32 -15.37 -11.02
CA SER A 25 38.34 -15.25 -12.48
C SER A 25 38.94 -13.93 -12.99
N VAL A 26 38.70 -12.84 -12.26
CA VAL A 26 39.23 -11.50 -12.56
C VAL A 26 40.69 -11.34 -12.10
N ALA A 27 41.08 -12.00 -11.00
CA ALA A 27 42.43 -11.91 -10.42
C ALA A 27 43.51 -12.51 -11.28
N GLU A 28 43.19 -13.47 -12.17
CA GLU A 28 44.19 -14.09 -13.06
C GLU A 28 44.59 -13.19 -14.21
N LYS A 29 43.92 -12.08 -14.48
CA LYS A 29 44.20 -11.24 -15.66
C LYS A 29 44.87 -9.88 -15.43
N ASN A 30 44.91 -9.28 -14.23
CA ASN A 30 45.60 -7.98 -14.03
C ASN A 30 45.86 -7.61 -12.55
N TRP A 31 46.94 -8.01 -11.97
CA TRP A 31 47.28 -7.87 -10.55
C TRP A 31 47.61 -6.45 -10.07
N ILE A 32 48.03 -5.54 -10.94
CA ILE A 32 48.50 -4.20 -10.55
C ILE A 32 47.40 -3.14 -10.57
N ALA A 33 46.41 -3.26 -11.46
CA ALA A 33 45.24 -2.38 -11.50
C ALA A 33 44.25 -2.64 -10.33
N ILE A 34 44.15 -3.88 -9.85
CA ILE A 34 43.22 -4.35 -8.83
C ILE A 34 43.54 -3.77 -7.44
N ARG A 35 44.81 -3.54 -7.11
CA ARG A 35 45.18 -3.03 -5.78
C ARG A 35 44.76 -1.57 -5.53
N ARG A 36 44.67 -0.72 -6.57
CA ARG A 36 44.18 0.66 -6.45
C ARG A 36 42.66 0.76 -6.50
N VAL A 37 42.01 -0.10 -7.26
CA VAL A 37 40.55 -0.14 -7.37
C VAL A 37 39.93 -0.79 -6.12
N SER A 38 40.57 -1.80 -5.50
CA SER A 38 40.09 -2.45 -4.28
C SER A 38 40.00 -1.53 -3.08
N VAL A 39 40.93 -0.61 -2.88
CA VAL A 39 40.91 0.30 -1.71
C VAL A 39 39.84 1.38 -1.91
N CYS A 40 39.70 1.91 -3.13
CA CYS A 40 38.65 2.88 -3.43
C CYS A 40 37.26 2.24 -3.42
N SER A 41 37.12 1.00 -3.89
CA SER A 41 35.83 0.27 -3.87
C SER A 41 35.44 -0.13 -2.44
N LEU A 42 36.39 -0.48 -1.58
CA LEU A 42 36.11 -0.78 -0.17
C LEU A 42 35.71 0.47 0.60
N ALA A 43 36.35 1.62 0.32
CA ALA A 43 35.99 2.92 0.93
C ALA A 43 34.63 3.41 0.43
N LEU A 44 34.27 3.20 -0.85
CA LEU A 44 32.96 3.51 -1.40
C LEU A 44 31.89 2.55 -0.85
N LEU A 45 32.18 1.24 -0.74
CA LEU A 45 31.26 0.26 -0.14
C LEU A 45 31.01 0.52 1.36
N THR A 46 32.05 0.88 2.11
CA THR A 46 31.86 1.27 3.53
C THR A 46 31.12 2.59 3.67
N GLY A 47 31.39 3.57 2.81
CA GLY A 47 30.63 4.83 2.75
C GLY A 47 29.17 4.61 2.36
N TYR A 48 28.92 3.75 1.39
CA TYR A 48 27.56 3.38 0.97
C TYR A 48 26.82 2.59 2.06
N PHE A 49 27.51 1.68 2.76
CA PHE A 49 26.94 0.92 3.87
C PHE A 49 26.62 1.80 5.08
N VAL A 50 27.46 2.77 5.39
CA VAL A 50 27.21 3.77 6.46
C VAL A 50 26.07 4.71 6.06
N MET A 51 26.01 5.16 4.80
CA MET A 51 24.89 5.96 4.29
C MET A 51 23.58 5.14 4.27
N ALA A 52 23.63 3.90 3.80
CA ALA A 52 22.48 3.00 3.82
C ALA A 52 21.98 2.73 5.24
N LEU A 53 22.88 2.51 6.21
CA LEU A 53 22.51 2.38 7.63
C LEU A 53 21.92 3.68 8.20
N PHE A 54 22.42 4.84 7.78
CA PHE A 54 21.91 6.15 8.22
C PHE A 54 20.52 6.43 7.63
N VAL A 55 20.32 6.17 6.33
CA VAL A 55 19.02 6.29 5.66
C VAL A 55 18.03 5.28 6.22
N PHE A 56 18.46 4.02 6.42
CA PHE A 56 17.64 2.96 7.02
C PHE A 56 17.23 3.31 8.46
N ARG A 57 18.14 3.87 9.26
CA ARG A 57 17.82 4.38 10.60
C ARG A 57 16.85 5.54 10.58
N GLN A 58 16.97 6.48 9.63
CA GLN A 58 16.04 7.61 9.46
C GLN A 58 14.67 7.11 8.98
N THR A 59 14.64 6.14 8.06
CA THR A 59 13.39 5.56 7.55
C THR A 59 12.67 4.76 8.63
N ILE A 60 13.39 3.98 9.44
CA ILE A 60 12.82 3.28 10.62
C ILE A 60 12.31 4.28 11.66
N LEU A 61 13.05 5.36 11.94
CA LEU A 61 12.60 6.40 12.86
C LEU A 61 11.34 7.11 12.34
N LEU A 62 11.27 7.43 11.05
CA LEU A 62 10.07 8.01 10.42
C LEU A 62 8.90 7.01 10.38
N ALA A 63 9.15 5.75 10.06
CA ALA A 63 8.13 4.69 10.05
C ALA A 63 7.63 4.38 11.48
N THR A 64 8.53 4.30 12.47
CA THR A 64 8.13 4.11 13.88
C THR A 64 7.42 5.32 14.45
N TYR A 65 7.85 6.54 14.10
CA TYR A 65 7.15 7.77 14.49
C TYR A 65 5.79 7.89 13.79
N GLY A 66 5.71 7.58 12.49
CA GLY A 66 4.47 7.55 11.74
C GLY A 66 3.51 6.49 12.27
N ALA A 67 3.97 5.27 12.53
CA ALA A 67 3.18 4.18 13.09
C ALA A 67 2.70 4.47 14.54
N PHE A 68 3.41 5.32 15.29
CA PHE A 68 3.03 5.70 16.64
C PHE A 68 2.06 6.90 16.68
N ILE A 69 2.11 7.79 15.68
CA ILE A 69 1.29 9.02 15.64
C ILE A 69 -0.06 8.77 14.94
N LEU A 70 -0.08 8.02 13.83
CA LEU A 70 -1.28 7.80 13.02
C LEU A 70 -2.47 7.14 13.77
N PRO A 71 -2.26 6.16 14.66
CA PRO A 71 -3.37 5.58 15.42
C PRO A 71 -4.01 6.53 16.43
N HIS A 72 -3.38 7.67 16.72
CA HIS A 72 -3.81 8.62 17.76
C HIS A 72 -4.40 9.92 17.19
N ILE A 73 -4.55 10.03 15.86
CA ILE A 73 -5.11 11.21 15.19
C ILE A 73 -6.45 10.87 14.56
N GLY A 74 -7.50 11.62 14.93
CA GLY A 74 -8.83 11.49 14.33
C GLY A 74 -8.84 12.00 12.89
N LEU A 75 -9.57 11.33 11.99
CA LEU A 75 -9.80 11.79 10.62
C LEU A 75 -11.32 11.91 10.38
N VAL A 76 -11.73 13.10 9.93
CA VAL A 76 -13.08 13.38 9.42
C VAL A 76 -12.92 13.93 8.01
N ALA A 77 -13.53 13.29 7.01
CA ALA A 77 -13.43 13.68 5.62
C ALA A 77 -14.78 14.06 5.03
N TYR A 78 -14.81 15.17 4.31
CA TYR A 78 -15.99 15.71 3.62
C TYR A 78 -15.68 16.11 2.19
N THR A 79 -16.59 15.78 1.28
CA THR A 79 -16.60 16.34 -0.07
C THR A 79 -17.60 17.50 -0.09
N ILE A 80 -17.09 18.72 -0.25
CA ILE A 80 -17.91 19.95 -0.04
C ILE A 80 -18.98 20.18 -1.09
N THR A 81 -18.82 19.61 -2.29
CA THR A 81 -19.78 19.74 -3.40
C THR A 81 -21.17 19.21 -3.11
N HIS A 82 -21.30 18.29 -2.14
CA HIS A 82 -22.59 17.75 -1.70
C HIS A 82 -23.29 18.61 -0.64
N HIS A 83 -22.62 19.65 -0.13
CA HIS A 83 -23.16 20.50 0.91
C HIS A 83 -23.83 21.76 0.38
N THR A 84 -25.03 22.04 0.90
CA THR A 84 -25.68 23.32 0.76
C THR A 84 -25.19 24.30 1.82
N ARG A 85 -25.47 25.60 1.65
CA ARG A 85 -25.15 26.58 2.69
C ARG A 85 -25.80 26.23 4.05
N GLN A 86 -26.99 25.68 4.03
CA GLN A 86 -27.73 25.32 5.24
C GLN A 86 -27.13 24.11 5.96
N SER A 87 -26.73 23.07 5.23
CA SER A 87 -26.06 21.91 5.85
C SER A 87 -24.66 22.24 6.38
N ALA A 88 -23.94 23.13 5.69
CA ALA A 88 -22.59 23.53 6.11
C ALA A 88 -22.58 24.48 7.31
N ILE A 89 -23.50 25.46 7.38
CA ILE A 89 -23.54 26.48 8.44
C ILE A 89 -24.45 26.08 9.58
N GLY A 90 -25.48 25.28 9.34
CA GLY A 90 -26.59 24.98 10.22
C GLY A 90 -27.85 25.77 9.87
N LEU A 91 -28.98 25.40 10.50
CA LEU A 91 -30.25 26.04 10.27
C LEU A 91 -30.44 27.20 11.25
N PRO A 92 -30.95 28.38 10.79
CA PRO A 92 -31.25 29.47 11.69
C PRO A 92 -32.46 29.13 12.55
N PHE A 93 -32.41 29.46 13.83
CA PHE A 93 -33.52 29.40 14.76
C PHE A 93 -33.57 30.65 15.64
N ILE A 94 -34.75 30.98 16.16
CA ILE A 94 -34.94 32.15 16.98
C ILE A 94 -34.80 31.74 18.47
N GLN A 95 -33.92 32.42 19.18
CA GLN A 95 -33.73 32.28 20.61
C GLN A 95 -33.99 33.62 21.32
N GLU A 96 -34.76 33.59 22.43
CA GLU A 96 -34.91 34.78 23.26
C GLU A 96 -33.72 34.93 24.20
N LYS A 97 -33.09 36.09 24.19
CA LYS A 97 -32.04 36.49 25.13
C LYS A 97 -32.37 37.77 25.85
N ILE A 98 -31.85 37.90 27.08
CA ILE A 98 -32.05 39.09 27.88
C ILE A 98 -30.77 39.92 27.84
N TYR A 99 -30.85 41.12 27.28
CA TYR A 99 -29.78 42.09 27.27
C TYR A 99 -30.26 43.36 27.99
N ASN A 100 -29.55 43.84 29.01
CA ASN A 100 -29.90 45.02 29.80
C ASN A 100 -31.34 45.00 30.30
N ALA A 101 -31.79 43.85 30.85
CA ALA A 101 -33.15 43.59 31.33
C ALA A 101 -34.27 43.65 30.27
N ARG A 102 -33.93 43.68 28.98
CA ARG A 102 -34.89 43.60 27.87
C ARG A 102 -34.80 42.26 27.17
N ARG A 103 -35.95 41.63 26.91
CA ARG A 103 -36.03 40.43 26.06
C ARG A 103 -35.87 40.85 24.61
N VAL A 104 -34.93 40.17 23.93
CA VAL A 104 -34.62 40.39 22.49
C VAL A 104 -34.60 39.06 21.85
N SER A 105 -35.27 38.93 20.70
CA SER A 105 -35.17 37.74 19.84
C SER A 105 -33.87 37.82 19.02
N VAL A 106 -33.03 36.79 19.12
CA VAL A 106 -31.76 36.68 18.43
C VAL A 106 -31.81 35.47 17.51
N THR A 107 -31.30 35.62 16.28
CA THR A 107 -31.13 34.47 15.38
C THR A 107 -29.83 33.75 15.72
N GLU A 108 -29.95 32.48 16.06
CA GLU A 108 -28.80 31.56 16.19
C GLU A 108 -28.86 30.47 15.16
N TYR A 109 -27.77 29.73 15.00
CA TYR A 109 -27.69 28.62 14.07
C TYR A 109 -27.47 27.30 14.82
N THR A 110 -28.12 26.24 14.36
CA THR A 110 -27.81 24.89 14.83
C THR A 110 -26.35 24.54 14.51
N MET A 111 -25.83 23.56 15.21
CA MET A 111 -24.44 23.10 14.88
C MET A 111 -24.37 22.62 13.44
N SER A 112 -23.29 23.00 12.76
CA SER A 112 -22.95 22.49 11.43
C SER A 112 -22.71 20.99 11.48
N GLU A 113 -23.18 20.25 10.49
CA GLU A 113 -22.91 18.83 10.34
C GLU A 113 -21.40 18.53 10.32
N ILE A 114 -20.61 19.39 9.64
CA ILE A 114 -19.16 19.27 9.57
C ILE A 114 -18.52 19.39 10.95
N VAL A 115 -18.98 20.33 11.77
CA VAL A 115 -18.46 20.50 13.14
C VAL A 115 -18.96 19.38 14.05
N ALA A 116 -20.24 19.00 13.95
CA ALA A 116 -20.83 17.90 14.73
C ALA A 116 -20.08 16.60 14.53
N SER A 117 -19.72 16.23 13.29
CA SER A 117 -18.96 15.01 13.00
C SER A 117 -17.58 14.96 13.66
N ILE A 118 -16.97 16.11 13.92
CA ILE A 118 -15.72 16.16 14.69
C ILE A 118 -15.99 15.76 16.15
N TYR A 119 -17.06 16.29 16.75
CA TYR A 119 -17.45 15.95 18.12
C TYR A 119 -17.85 14.47 18.23
N ASP A 120 -18.64 13.96 17.27
CA ASP A 120 -19.01 12.54 17.19
C ASP A 120 -17.76 11.63 17.08
N LYS A 121 -16.76 12.07 16.29
CA LYS A 121 -15.49 11.35 16.20
C LYS A 121 -14.71 11.35 17.51
N ILE A 122 -14.67 12.48 18.22
CA ILE A 122 -14.03 12.58 19.53
C ILE A 122 -14.74 11.68 20.54
N GLU A 123 -16.08 11.69 20.58
CA GLU A 123 -16.87 10.89 21.50
C GLU A 123 -16.71 9.39 21.22
N SER A 124 -16.74 8.98 19.96
CA SER A 124 -16.63 7.57 19.58
C SER A 124 -15.22 6.99 19.72
N THR A 125 -14.17 7.81 19.56
CA THR A 125 -12.77 7.31 19.54
C THR A 125 -11.94 7.75 20.73
N GLY A 126 -12.37 8.78 21.49
CA GLY A 126 -11.57 9.44 22.54
C GLY A 126 -10.42 10.30 22.02
N LEU A 127 -10.23 10.40 20.69
CA LEU A 127 -9.13 11.12 20.06
C LEU A 127 -9.41 12.63 20.05
N ARG A 128 -8.65 13.39 20.84
CA ARG A 128 -8.82 14.85 20.95
C ARG A 128 -8.13 15.64 19.83
N GLU A 129 -7.17 15.03 19.15
CA GLU A 129 -6.43 15.63 18.04
C GLU A 129 -6.85 14.98 16.72
N GLY A 130 -6.93 15.78 15.65
CA GLY A 130 -7.41 15.25 14.39
C GLY A 130 -7.25 16.18 13.19
N ILE A 131 -7.62 15.64 12.05
CA ILE A 131 -7.66 16.31 10.75
C ILE A 131 -9.10 16.34 10.26
N LEU A 132 -9.59 17.53 9.96
CA LEU A 132 -10.77 17.73 9.11
C LEU A 132 -10.29 17.89 7.68
N PHE A 133 -10.51 16.87 6.85
CA PHE A 133 -10.16 16.88 5.43
C PHE A 133 -11.38 17.32 4.60
N ILE A 134 -11.21 18.36 3.78
CA ILE A 134 -12.27 18.88 2.91
C ILE A 134 -11.84 18.73 1.46
N ASP A 135 -12.49 17.84 0.76
CA ASP A 135 -12.21 17.60 -0.65
C ASP A 135 -13.01 18.55 -1.55
N GLU A 136 -12.45 18.85 -2.73
CA GLU A 136 -13.04 19.72 -3.77
C GLU A 136 -13.37 21.14 -3.27
N ILE A 137 -12.56 21.69 -2.36
CA ILE A 137 -12.82 22.98 -1.71
C ILE A 137 -13.06 24.14 -2.68
N ASN A 138 -12.50 24.09 -3.85
CA ASN A 138 -12.64 25.12 -4.88
C ASN A 138 -13.78 24.85 -5.88
N CYS A 139 -14.56 23.77 -5.67
CA CYS A 139 -15.78 23.46 -6.41
C CYS A 139 -17.06 23.88 -5.66
N VAL A 140 -16.95 24.59 -4.55
CA VAL A 140 -18.09 25.04 -3.77
C VAL A 140 -18.99 26.01 -4.56
N SER A 141 -20.29 26.02 -4.25
CA SER A 141 -21.24 26.96 -4.83
C SER A 141 -20.89 28.42 -4.50
N GLU A 142 -21.31 29.35 -5.36
CA GLU A 142 -21.08 30.80 -5.14
C GLU A 142 -21.56 31.30 -3.79
N THR A 143 -22.69 30.78 -3.33
CA THR A 143 -23.31 31.18 -2.07
C THR A 143 -22.59 30.63 -0.85
N LEU A 144 -21.87 29.50 -1.01
CA LEU A 144 -21.15 28.87 0.09
C LEU A 144 -19.67 29.28 0.16
N ALA A 145 -19.06 29.65 -0.97
CA ALA A 145 -17.62 29.95 -1.06
C ALA A 145 -17.14 31.00 -0.02
N PRO A 146 -17.80 32.15 0.19
CA PRO A 146 -17.33 33.14 1.18
C PRO A 146 -17.34 32.56 2.61
N THR A 147 -18.32 31.73 2.93
CA THR A 147 -18.44 31.11 4.25
C THR A 147 -17.38 30.05 4.46
N MET A 148 -17.07 29.26 3.43
CA MET A 148 -15.99 28.27 3.49
C MET A 148 -14.63 28.91 3.66
N LEU A 149 -14.36 30.01 2.97
CA LEU A 149 -13.14 30.78 3.12
C LEU A 149 -13.00 31.33 4.56
N GLN A 150 -14.10 31.87 5.11
CA GLN A 150 -14.13 32.30 6.50
C GLN A 150 -13.88 31.14 7.46
N PHE A 151 -14.47 29.96 7.18
CA PHE A 151 -14.26 28.75 7.97
C PHE A 151 -12.79 28.30 7.97
N LEU A 152 -12.15 28.27 6.81
CA LEU A 152 -10.70 27.94 6.72
C LEU A 152 -9.86 28.90 7.56
N GLN A 153 -10.21 30.18 7.61
CA GLN A 153 -9.45 31.21 8.33
C GLN A 153 -9.70 31.18 9.84
N CYS A 154 -10.99 31.13 10.23
CA CYS A 154 -11.41 31.33 11.61
C CYS A 154 -11.63 30.00 12.35
N LYS A 155 -11.65 28.89 11.65
CA LYS A 155 -11.97 27.55 12.19
C LYS A 155 -13.33 27.53 12.91
N MET A 156 -14.33 28.25 12.37
CA MET A 156 -15.65 28.31 12.94
C MET A 156 -16.74 28.55 11.88
N PHE A 157 -17.91 27.94 12.09
CA PHE A 157 -19.14 28.24 11.39
C PHE A 157 -20.12 28.95 12.34
N GLY A 158 -20.55 30.17 11.98
CA GLY A 158 -21.37 30.96 12.88
C GLY A 158 -20.72 31.17 14.24
N ASN A 159 -21.33 30.65 15.30
CA ASN A 159 -20.81 30.65 16.67
C ASN A 159 -20.16 29.31 17.07
N GLN A 160 -20.12 28.31 16.18
CA GLN A 160 -19.60 26.99 16.46
C GLN A 160 -18.13 26.89 16.00
N LYS A 161 -17.26 26.61 16.96
CA LYS A 161 -15.80 26.52 16.74
C LYS A 161 -15.37 25.06 16.65
N ILE A 162 -14.40 24.77 15.77
CA ILE A 162 -13.73 23.48 15.76
C ILE A 162 -12.97 23.28 17.09
N PRO A 163 -13.04 22.08 17.70
CA PRO A 163 -12.28 21.75 18.90
C PRO A 163 -10.77 22.02 18.74
N GLU A 164 -10.13 22.41 19.84
CA GLU A 164 -8.67 22.55 19.87
C GLU A 164 -8.00 21.20 19.58
N GLY A 165 -6.85 21.22 18.91
CA GLY A 165 -6.15 20.02 18.45
C GLY A 165 -6.55 19.56 17.04
N TRP A 166 -7.62 20.12 16.46
CA TRP A 166 -8.04 19.81 15.09
C TRP A 166 -7.50 20.82 14.07
N ILE A 167 -6.94 20.30 12.97
CA ILE A 167 -6.49 21.11 11.84
C ILE A 167 -7.37 20.87 10.62
N ILE A 168 -7.53 21.90 9.78
CA ILE A 168 -8.23 21.78 8.51
C ILE A 168 -7.19 21.56 7.42
N VAL A 169 -7.40 20.51 6.63
CA VAL A 169 -6.67 20.25 5.39
C VAL A 169 -7.70 20.23 4.27
N ALA A 170 -7.46 20.99 3.21
CA ALA A 170 -8.38 21.05 2.08
C ALA A 170 -7.65 20.66 0.79
N ALA A 171 -8.33 19.91 -0.07
CA ALA A 171 -7.86 19.56 -1.40
C ALA A 171 -8.75 20.20 -2.48
N GLY A 172 -8.14 20.50 -3.61
CA GLY A 172 -8.84 21.04 -4.76
C GLY A 172 -8.05 20.84 -6.04
N ASN A 173 -8.75 20.65 -7.13
CA ASN A 173 -8.13 20.48 -8.45
C ASN A 173 -7.86 21.84 -9.11
N PRO A 174 -6.79 22.00 -9.86
CA PRO A 174 -6.54 23.23 -10.61
C PRO A 174 -7.54 23.41 -11.77
N PRO A 175 -7.76 24.65 -12.26
CA PRO A 175 -8.78 24.97 -13.28
C PRO A 175 -8.61 24.19 -14.59
N GLU A 176 -7.39 23.77 -14.92
CA GLU A 176 -7.06 22.99 -16.11
C GLU A 176 -7.78 21.63 -16.10
N TYR A 177 -8.00 21.07 -14.93
CA TYR A 177 -8.65 19.76 -14.77
C TYR A 177 -10.16 19.85 -14.61
N ASN A 178 -10.66 20.92 -14.00
CA ASN A 178 -12.09 21.10 -13.78
C ASN A 178 -12.55 22.53 -14.06
N LYS A 179 -13.44 22.71 -15.04
CA LYS A 179 -13.96 24.03 -15.43
C LYS A 179 -14.87 24.68 -14.38
N SER A 180 -15.40 23.90 -13.45
CA SER A 180 -16.24 24.39 -12.35
C SER A 180 -15.44 24.95 -11.17
N VAL A 181 -14.13 24.86 -11.24
CA VAL A 181 -13.20 25.31 -10.21
C VAL A 181 -13.08 26.82 -10.24
N ARG A 182 -13.00 27.41 -9.06
CA ARG A 182 -12.68 28.83 -8.85
C ARG A 182 -11.26 28.97 -8.35
N GLU A 183 -10.59 29.98 -8.86
CA GLU A 183 -9.31 30.41 -8.31
C GLU A 183 -9.55 31.15 -6.99
N PHE A 184 -8.72 30.84 -5.99
CA PHE A 184 -8.70 31.61 -4.76
C PHE A 184 -8.05 32.98 -5.01
N ASP A 185 -8.61 34.01 -4.43
CA ASP A 185 -8.01 35.31 -4.43
C ASP A 185 -6.71 35.37 -3.60
N VAL A 186 -5.89 36.40 -3.84
CA VAL A 186 -4.62 36.59 -3.15
C VAL A 186 -4.81 36.70 -1.63
N VAL A 187 -5.91 37.29 -1.18
CA VAL A 187 -6.20 37.46 0.25
C VAL A 187 -6.43 36.12 0.94
N THR A 188 -7.05 35.18 0.23
CA THR A 188 -7.26 33.80 0.70
C THR A 188 -5.95 33.02 0.70
N LEU A 189 -5.19 33.09 -0.40
CA LEU A 189 -3.91 32.39 -0.54
C LEU A 189 -2.89 32.83 0.50
N ASP A 190 -2.88 34.11 0.89
CA ASP A 190 -1.99 34.63 1.95
C ASP A 190 -2.26 34.04 3.34
N ARG A 191 -3.45 33.48 3.56
CA ARG A 191 -3.90 32.93 4.86
C ARG A 191 -3.83 31.43 4.98
N ILE A 192 -3.53 30.72 3.90
CA ILE A 192 -3.42 29.27 3.84
C ILE A 192 -2.00 28.88 3.43
N LYS A 193 -1.61 27.66 3.76
CA LYS A 193 -0.38 27.06 3.20
C LYS A 193 -0.79 26.22 2.00
N MET A 194 -0.38 26.64 0.81
CA MET A 194 -0.62 25.90 -0.41
C MET A 194 0.52 24.93 -0.68
N ILE A 195 0.15 23.68 -0.96
CA ILE A 195 1.06 22.60 -1.34
C ILE A 195 0.63 22.14 -2.72
N HIS A 196 1.54 22.21 -3.69
CA HIS A 196 1.32 21.65 -5.02
C HIS A 196 1.70 20.18 -5.00
N VAL A 197 0.74 19.32 -5.35
CA VAL A 197 0.95 17.87 -5.47
C VAL A 197 0.97 17.55 -6.97
N GLU A 198 2.12 17.08 -7.44
CA GLU A 198 2.31 16.66 -8.83
C GLU A 198 2.33 15.14 -8.92
N PRO A 199 1.84 14.56 -10.03
CA PRO A 199 1.91 13.12 -10.25
C PRO A 199 3.36 12.71 -10.51
N ASP A 200 3.93 11.93 -9.60
CA ASP A 200 5.27 11.34 -9.71
C ASP A 200 5.14 9.83 -9.94
N TYR A 201 5.71 9.35 -11.06
CA TYR A 201 5.66 7.93 -11.39
C TYR A 201 6.47 7.06 -10.42
N GLN A 202 7.63 7.53 -9.95
CA GLN A 202 8.49 6.74 -9.06
C GLN A 202 7.80 6.53 -7.70
N VAL A 203 7.20 7.58 -7.15
CA VAL A 203 6.41 7.48 -5.91
C VAL A 203 5.19 6.58 -6.11
N TRP A 204 4.50 6.70 -7.26
CA TRP A 204 3.36 5.84 -7.56
C TRP A 204 3.78 4.38 -7.76
N LYS A 205 4.98 4.11 -8.27
CA LYS A 205 5.50 2.74 -8.44
C LYS A 205 5.62 2.02 -7.09
N GLU A 206 6.14 2.68 -6.06
CA GLU A 206 6.19 2.13 -4.70
C GLU A 206 4.77 1.79 -4.17
N TYR A 207 3.81 2.69 -4.38
CA TYR A 207 2.40 2.43 -4.07
C TYR A 207 1.84 1.27 -4.90
N ALA A 208 2.11 1.24 -6.21
CA ALA A 208 1.63 0.21 -7.13
C ALA A 208 2.13 -1.21 -6.75
N GLU A 209 3.34 -1.30 -6.20
CA GLU A 209 3.89 -2.54 -5.66
C GLU A 209 3.15 -2.98 -4.39
N GLN A 210 2.88 -2.05 -3.47
CA GLN A 210 2.17 -2.35 -2.22
C GLN A 210 0.72 -2.80 -2.44
N VAL A 211 0.00 -2.16 -3.39
CA VAL A 211 -1.41 -2.49 -3.69
C VAL A 211 -1.57 -3.54 -4.79
N GLN A 212 -0.46 -4.10 -5.28
CA GLN A 212 -0.43 -5.15 -6.30
C GLN A 212 -1.11 -4.73 -7.61
N ILE A 213 -0.77 -3.55 -8.14
CA ILE A 213 -1.18 -3.16 -9.49
C ILE A 213 -0.71 -4.21 -10.49
N HIS A 214 -1.58 -4.57 -11.44
CA HIS A 214 -1.36 -5.60 -12.44
C HIS A 214 0.03 -5.51 -13.08
N PRO A 215 0.82 -6.62 -13.13
CA PRO A 215 2.21 -6.59 -13.56
C PRO A 215 2.43 -6.01 -14.95
N ALA A 216 1.53 -6.28 -15.91
CA ALA A 216 1.62 -5.72 -17.26
C ALA A 216 1.52 -4.18 -17.28
N ILE A 217 0.75 -3.57 -16.36
CA ILE A 217 0.66 -2.11 -16.24
C ILE A 217 1.96 -1.56 -15.68
N ARG A 218 2.49 -2.16 -14.62
CA ARG A 218 3.76 -1.73 -14.01
C ARG A 218 4.89 -1.79 -15.02
N SER A 219 5.07 -2.92 -15.69
CA SER A 219 6.14 -3.07 -16.67
C SER A 219 5.98 -2.19 -17.91
N TYR A 220 4.74 -1.95 -18.37
CA TYR A 220 4.49 -0.98 -19.44
C TYR A 220 4.88 0.45 -19.06
N LEU A 221 4.53 0.86 -17.84
CA LEU A 221 4.85 2.19 -17.34
C LEU A 221 6.34 2.35 -16.99
N ASP A 222 7.04 1.28 -16.62
CA ASP A 222 8.50 1.29 -16.48
C ASP A 222 9.19 1.58 -17.82
N ILE A 223 8.68 1.01 -18.92
CA ILE A 223 9.20 1.26 -20.28
C ILE A 223 8.79 2.66 -20.77
N LYS A 224 7.58 3.11 -20.44
CA LYS A 224 6.99 4.37 -20.93
C LYS A 224 6.41 5.23 -19.80
N PRO A 225 7.26 5.74 -18.89
CA PRO A 225 6.79 6.51 -17.72
C PRO A 225 6.01 7.78 -18.09
N GLY A 226 6.26 8.37 -19.27
CA GLY A 226 5.51 9.51 -19.78
C GLY A 226 4.02 9.23 -20.06
N ASN A 227 3.60 7.96 -20.09
CA ASN A 227 2.21 7.56 -20.26
C ASN A 227 1.45 7.39 -18.94
N PHE A 228 2.12 7.53 -17.80
CA PHE A 228 1.54 7.42 -16.47
C PHE A 228 0.46 8.46 -16.19
N CYS A 229 0.79 9.73 -16.39
CA CYS A 229 -0.14 10.84 -16.23
C CYS A 229 -0.01 11.81 -17.41
N ARG A 230 -0.96 11.76 -18.32
CA ARG A 230 -0.99 12.62 -19.50
C ARG A 230 -2.39 13.13 -19.75
N ILE A 231 -2.54 14.45 -19.79
CA ILE A 231 -3.80 15.12 -20.05
C ILE A 231 -3.60 16.11 -21.18
N GLU A 232 -4.45 16.04 -22.19
CA GLU A 232 -4.41 16.89 -23.36
C GLU A 232 -5.82 17.40 -23.70
N THR A 233 -5.95 18.69 -23.93
CA THR A 233 -7.20 19.29 -24.38
C THR A 233 -7.14 19.47 -25.90
N THR A 234 -8.04 18.81 -26.60
CA THR A 234 -8.19 18.90 -28.07
C THR A 234 -9.50 19.54 -28.42
N VAL A 235 -9.68 19.81 -29.72
CA VAL A 235 -10.94 20.37 -30.24
C VAL A 235 -12.12 19.43 -29.99
N ASP A 236 -11.88 18.12 -30.03
CA ASP A 236 -12.88 17.06 -29.83
C ASP A 236 -13.15 16.73 -28.35
N GLY A 237 -12.42 17.35 -27.43
CA GLY A 237 -12.54 17.10 -25.98
C GLY A 237 -11.22 16.86 -25.30
N LYS A 238 -11.30 16.42 -24.05
CA LYS A 238 -10.11 16.05 -23.25
C LYS A 238 -9.74 14.59 -23.52
N ARG A 239 -8.43 14.36 -23.69
CA ARG A 239 -7.83 13.02 -23.74
C ARG A 239 -6.94 12.87 -22.54
N PHE A 240 -7.05 11.75 -21.84
CA PHE A 240 -6.27 11.58 -20.62
C PHE A 240 -5.95 10.13 -20.30
N ALA A 241 -4.79 9.94 -19.68
CA ALA A 241 -4.39 8.79 -18.91
C ALA A 241 -4.03 9.29 -17.52
N THR A 242 -4.52 8.66 -16.46
CA THR A 242 -4.34 9.12 -15.09
C THR A 242 -3.96 7.95 -14.18
N PRO A 243 -3.30 8.19 -13.04
CA PRO A 243 -3.00 7.15 -12.06
C PRO A 243 -4.23 6.34 -11.64
N ARG A 244 -5.37 7.01 -11.42
CA ARG A 244 -6.65 6.35 -11.11
C ARG A 244 -7.13 5.46 -12.25
N GLY A 245 -7.02 5.91 -13.49
CA GLY A 245 -7.40 5.11 -14.65
C GLY A 245 -6.57 3.83 -14.77
N TRP A 246 -5.28 3.88 -14.47
CA TRP A 246 -4.41 2.71 -14.42
C TRP A 246 -4.77 1.75 -13.29
N GLU A 247 -5.11 2.26 -12.11
CA GLU A 247 -5.53 1.44 -10.97
C GLU A 247 -6.87 0.75 -11.24
N ASP A 248 -7.85 1.48 -11.76
CA ASP A 248 -9.17 0.91 -12.10
C ASP A 248 -9.05 -0.15 -13.22
N LEU A 249 -8.19 0.11 -14.22
CA LEU A 249 -7.87 -0.87 -15.27
C LEU A 249 -7.21 -2.11 -14.68
N SER A 250 -6.30 -1.97 -13.71
CA SER A 250 -5.65 -3.09 -13.02
C SER A 250 -6.68 -4.03 -12.40
N ARG A 251 -7.58 -3.48 -11.61
CA ARG A 251 -8.65 -4.26 -10.96
C ARG A 251 -9.53 -4.99 -11.98
N PHE A 252 -9.77 -4.35 -13.10
CA PHE A 252 -10.56 -4.92 -14.18
C PHE A 252 -9.81 -6.07 -14.89
N LEU A 253 -8.53 -5.92 -15.18
CA LEU A 253 -7.70 -6.96 -15.79
C LEU A 253 -7.64 -8.21 -14.93
N GLU A 254 -7.44 -8.07 -13.61
CA GLU A 254 -7.44 -9.20 -12.66
C GLU A 254 -8.75 -10.02 -12.73
N VAL A 255 -9.90 -9.34 -12.82
CA VAL A 255 -11.20 -10.01 -12.93
C VAL A 255 -11.34 -10.68 -14.29
N TYR A 256 -10.89 -10.03 -15.37
CA TYR A 256 -10.96 -10.60 -16.72
C TYR A 256 -10.11 -11.86 -16.85
N GLU A 257 -8.92 -11.86 -16.28
CA GLU A 257 -8.04 -13.03 -16.28
C GLU A 257 -8.63 -14.20 -15.48
N LYS A 258 -9.22 -13.93 -14.31
CA LYS A 258 -9.94 -14.95 -13.53
C LYS A 258 -11.12 -15.57 -14.30
N LEU A 259 -11.74 -14.80 -15.20
CA LEU A 259 -12.81 -15.25 -16.08
C LEU A 259 -12.31 -15.88 -17.40
N GLY A 260 -10.99 -15.98 -17.59
CA GLY A 260 -10.39 -16.48 -18.84
C GLY A 260 -10.62 -15.57 -20.05
N LYS A 261 -10.87 -14.26 -19.83
CA LYS A 261 -11.10 -13.27 -20.88
C LYS A 261 -9.87 -12.40 -21.08
N THR A 262 -9.71 -11.88 -22.29
CA THR A 262 -8.66 -10.90 -22.63
C THR A 262 -9.29 -9.52 -22.82
N ALA A 263 -8.62 -8.48 -22.33
CA ALA A 263 -9.05 -7.10 -22.53
C ALA A 263 -8.48 -6.60 -23.87
N ASP A 264 -9.38 -6.17 -24.74
CA ASP A 264 -9.04 -5.54 -26.00
C ASP A 264 -8.87 -4.02 -25.86
N ARG A 265 -8.55 -3.36 -26.98
CA ARG A 265 -8.40 -1.91 -27.04
C ARG A 265 -9.65 -1.15 -26.57
N ASP A 266 -10.84 -1.65 -26.93
CA ASP A 266 -12.09 -0.94 -26.65
C ASP A 266 -12.39 -0.95 -25.16
N VAL A 267 -12.10 -2.06 -24.47
CA VAL A 267 -12.16 -2.18 -23.03
C VAL A 267 -11.14 -1.25 -22.35
N ILE A 268 -9.88 -1.29 -22.78
CA ILE A 268 -8.82 -0.47 -22.20
C ILE A 268 -9.12 1.02 -22.36
N SER A 269 -9.70 1.42 -23.50
CA SER A 269 -10.04 2.82 -23.79
C SER A 269 -11.11 3.40 -22.85
N GLN A 270 -11.90 2.56 -22.17
CA GLN A 270 -12.87 3.01 -21.18
C GLN A 270 -12.20 3.56 -19.91
N TYR A 271 -11.01 3.08 -19.59
CA TYR A 271 -10.21 3.50 -18.44
C TYR A 271 -9.12 4.51 -18.82
N ILE A 272 -8.47 4.27 -19.95
CA ILE A 272 -7.40 5.12 -20.50
C ILE A 272 -7.95 5.88 -21.69
N GLN A 273 -8.54 7.04 -21.40
CA GLN A 273 -9.23 7.85 -22.42
C GLN A 273 -8.25 8.70 -23.28
N TYR A 274 -7.03 8.20 -23.47
CA TYR A 274 -6.04 8.71 -24.40
C TYR A 274 -5.81 7.64 -25.49
N PRO A 275 -6.41 7.81 -26.69
CA PRO A 275 -6.53 6.74 -27.69
C PRO A 275 -5.19 6.12 -28.14
N GLN A 276 -4.12 6.93 -28.22
CA GLN A 276 -2.79 6.45 -28.59
C GLN A 276 -2.20 5.59 -27.47
N ILE A 277 -2.35 6.00 -26.22
CA ILE A 277 -1.87 5.26 -25.06
C ILE A 277 -2.67 3.96 -24.90
N ALA A 278 -4.00 4.03 -25.02
CA ALA A 278 -4.86 2.84 -24.92
C ALA A 278 -4.52 1.80 -26.01
N LYS A 279 -4.28 2.24 -27.25
CA LYS A 279 -3.85 1.36 -28.34
C LYS A 279 -2.48 0.75 -28.07
N ASP A 280 -1.53 1.57 -27.61
CA ASP A 280 -0.17 1.16 -27.34
C ASP A 280 -0.12 0.14 -26.20
N PHE A 281 -0.87 0.38 -25.12
CA PHE A 281 -0.98 -0.55 -24.00
C PHE A 281 -1.73 -1.85 -24.41
N ALA A 282 -2.77 -1.77 -25.24
CA ALA A 282 -3.46 -2.98 -25.74
C ALA A 282 -2.51 -3.90 -26.51
N ASN A 283 -1.70 -3.32 -27.41
CA ASN A 283 -0.69 -4.09 -28.13
C ASN A 283 0.37 -4.68 -27.18
N TYR A 284 0.78 -3.89 -26.19
CA TYR A 284 1.74 -4.36 -25.17
C TYR A 284 1.16 -5.52 -24.35
N LEU A 285 -0.10 -5.41 -23.91
CA LEU A 285 -0.76 -6.47 -23.13
C LEU A 285 -0.89 -7.78 -23.92
N GLU A 286 -1.21 -7.70 -25.21
CA GLU A 286 -1.27 -8.87 -26.10
C GLU A 286 0.13 -9.54 -26.20
N LEU A 287 1.18 -8.76 -26.40
CA LEU A 287 2.56 -9.24 -26.44
C LEU A 287 2.99 -9.81 -25.08
N TYR A 288 2.65 -9.15 -23.98
CA TYR A 288 2.94 -9.60 -22.62
C TYR A 288 2.33 -11.00 -22.35
N GLN A 289 1.05 -11.19 -22.69
CA GLN A 289 0.38 -12.49 -22.56
C GLN A 289 0.95 -13.56 -23.51
N LYS A 290 1.35 -13.15 -24.71
CA LYS A 290 2.04 -14.04 -25.65
C LYS A 290 3.39 -14.47 -25.10
N TYR A 291 4.22 -13.55 -24.63
CA TYR A 291 5.54 -13.87 -24.08
C TYR A 291 5.45 -14.73 -22.83
N GLN A 292 4.46 -14.50 -21.97
CA GLN A 292 4.20 -15.38 -20.82
C GLN A 292 4.00 -16.83 -21.24
N LYS A 293 3.27 -17.08 -22.34
CA LYS A 293 3.04 -18.44 -22.91
C LYS A 293 4.25 -18.96 -23.67
N ASP A 294 4.88 -18.12 -24.49
CA ASP A 294 5.99 -18.50 -25.37
C ASP A 294 7.24 -18.87 -24.58
N TYR A 295 7.54 -18.14 -23.51
CA TYR A 295 8.72 -18.36 -22.67
C TYR A 295 8.43 -19.21 -21.43
N GLN A 296 7.16 -19.51 -21.16
CA GLN A 296 6.75 -20.37 -20.06
C GLN A 296 7.43 -19.98 -18.73
N VAL A 297 7.28 -18.71 -18.34
CA VAL A 297 7.96 -18.10 -17.19
C VAL A 297 7.80 -18.93 -15.91
N ASP A 298 6.64 -19.56 -15.70
CA ASP A 298 6.40 -20.44 -14.55
C ASP A 298 7.29 -21.69 -14.57
N GLU A 299 7.61 -22.26 -15.75
CA GLU A 299 8.54 -23.37 -15.86
C GLU A 299 9.99 -22.94 -15.57
N ILE A 300 10.40 -21.75 -16.03
CA ILE A 300 11.72 -21.17 -15.72
C ILE A 300 11.88 -21.05 -14.19
N LEU A 301 10.89 -20.51 -13.49
CA LEU A 301 10.91 -20.38 -12.04
C LEU A 301 10.92 -21.75 -11.32
N ASN A 302 10.42 -22.81 -11.97
CA ASN A 302 10.50 -24.17 -11.47
C ASN A 302 11.80 -24.91 -11.91
N GLY A 303 12.78 -24.21 -12.45
CA GLY A 303 14.08 -24.75 -12.84
C GLY A 303 14.10 -25.46 -14.19
N VAL A 304 13.06 -25.35 -15.00
CA VAL A 304 13.00 -25.95 -16.34
C VAL A 304 13.40 -24.91 -17.39
N ILE A 305 14.67 -24.88 -17.73
CA ILE A 305 15.23 -23.98 -18.75
C ILE A 305 15.27 -24.72 -20.09
N ARG A 306 14.58 -24.18 -21.10
CA ARG A 306 14.53 -24.74 -22.44
C ARG A 306 15.54 -24.01 -23.35
N GLU A 307 16.49 -24.70 -23.91
CA GLU A 307 17.49 -24.12 -24.84
C GLU A 307 16.86 -23.32 -25.99
N GLU A 308 15.69 -23.74 -26.50
CA GLU A 308 15.00 -23.03 -27.58
C GLU A 308 14.51 -21.64 -27.10
N ALA A 309 14.00 -21.55 -25.88
CA ALA A 309 13.53 -20.29 -25.26
C ALA A 309 14.73 -19.35 -25.03
N CYS A 310 15.87 -19.88 -24.55
CA CYS A 310 17.10 -19.13 -24.37
C CYS A 310 17.61 -18.53 -25.68
N ARG A 311 17.74 -19.37 -26.71
CA ARG A 311 18.21 -18.93 -28.05
C ARG A 311 17.28 -17.94 -28.73
N LYS A 312 15.96 -18.08 -28.50
CA LYS A 312 14.93 -17.14 -28.97
C LYS A 312 15.08 -15.78 -28.28
N LEU A 313 15.21 -15.78 -26.95
CA LEU A 313 15.31 -14.58 -26.16
C LEU A 313 16.64 -13.83 -26.36
N GLU A 314 17.74 -14.54 -26.53
CA GLU A 314 19.07 -13.96 -26.86
C GLU A 314 19.03 -13.11 -28.14
N LYS A 315 18.25 -13.56 -29.14
CA LYS A 315 18.11 -12.89 -30.45
C LYS A 315 16.91 -11.92 -30.49
N ALA A 316 16.11 -11.87 -29.46
CA ALA A 316 14.89 -11.04 -29.41
C ALA A 316 15.23 -9.55 -29.38
N PRO A 317 14.34 -8.69 -29.87
CA PRO A 317 14.43 -7.24 -29.68
C PRO A 317 14.51 -6.89 -28.19
N PHE A 318 15.11 -5.73 -27.89
CA PHE A 318 15.31 -5.27 -26.52
C PHE A 318 13.99 -5.17 -25.72
N ASP A 319 12.91 -4.70 -26.36
CA ASP A 319 11.58 -4.58 -25.71
C ASP A 319 11.00 -5.95 -25.31
N GLU A 320 11.23 -7.00 -26.13
CA GLU A 320 10.82 -8.36 -25.81
C GLU A 320 11.62 -8.92 -24.63
N ARG A 321 12.95 -8.70 -24.63
CA ARG A 321 13.83 -9.09 -23.53
C ARG A 321 13.42 -8.43 -22.21
N LEU A 322 13.17 -7.12 -22.22
CA LEU A 322 12.68 -6.39 -21.05
C LEU A 322 11.31 -6.90 -20.57
N SER A 323 10.43 -7.27 -21.49
CA SER A 323 9.11 -7.80 -21.14
C SER A 323 9.22 -9.13 -20.40
N VAL A 324 10.12 -10.03 -20.84
CA VAL A 324 10.35 -11.32 -20.15
C VAL A 324 11.00 -11.11 -18.78
N ILE A 325 11.96 -10.19 -18.66
CA ILE A 325 12.56 -9.81 -17.36
C ILE A 325 11.48 -9.28 -16.42
N SER A 326 10.63 -8.38 -16.90
CA SER A 326 9.53 -7.83 -16.09
C SER A 326 8.52 -8.91 -15.67
N LEU A 327 8.27 -9.91 -16.52
CA LEU A 327 7.44 -11.07 -16.17
C LEU A 327 8.05 -11.90 -15.05
N LEU A 328 9.35 -12.22 -15.14
CA LEU A 328 10.08 -12.96 -14.10
C LEU A 328 10.07 -12.19 -12.78
N THR A 329 10.43 -10.90 -12.82
CA THR A 329 10.46 -10.04 -11.64
C THR A 329 9.07 -9.92 -11.01
N ALA A 330 8.02 -9.75 -11.81
CA ALA A 330 6.65 -9.66 -11.30
C ALA A 330 6.22 -10.93 -10.58
N LYS A 331 6.49 -12.10 -11.16
CA LYS A 331 6.15 -13.41 -10.54
C LYS A 331 6.92 -13.63 -9.23
N LEU A 332 8.21 -13.31 -9.20
CA LEU A 332 9.02 -13.37 -7.98
C LEU A 332 8.47 -12.43 -6.91
N ASN A 333 8.12 -11.21 -7.29
CA ASN A 333 7.56 -10.23 -6.36
C ASN A 333 6.23 -10.67 -5.77
N ASP A 334 5.35 -11.29 -6.58
CA ASP A 334 4.08 -11.86 -6.10
C ASP A 334 4.34 -12.97 -5.05
N GLY A 335 5.32 -13.83 -5.29
CA GLY A 335 5.75 -14.86 -4.35
C GLY A 335 6.29 -14.28 -3.03
N PHE A 336 7.19 -13.30 -3.11
CA PHE A 336 7.75 -12.64 -1.92
C PHE A 336 6.70 -11.84 -1.14
N LEU A 337 5.75 -11.23 -1.82
CA LEU A 337 4.67 -10.50 -1.16
C LEU A 337 3.72 -11.45 -0.42
N ALA A 338 3.37 -12.58 -1.05
CA ALA A 338 2.59 -13.64 -0.38
C ALA A 338 3.34 -14.16 0.86
N LEU A 339 4.65 -14.38 0.76
CA LEU A 339 5.51 -14.79 1.86
C LEU A 339 5.52 -13.76 3.01
N SER A 340 5.65 -12.47 2.68
CA SER A 340 5.58 -11.38 3.67
C SER A 340 4.24 -11.33 4.40
N MET A 341 3.14 -11.58 3.70
CA MET A 341 1.80 -11.65 4.32
C MET A 341 1.67 -12.86 5.25
N MET A 342 2.27 -14.00 4.89
CA MET A 342 2.32 -15.18 5.77
C MET A 342 3.16 -14.90 7.02
N GLU A 343 4.28 -14.19 6.90
CA GLU A 343 5.13 -13.79 8.01
C GLU A 343 4.38 -12.86 8.99
N ASP A 344 3.75 -11.80 8.47
CA ASP A 344 2.93 -10.88 9.27
C ASP A 344 1.83 -11.62 10.05
N ARG A 345 1.19 -12.61 9.39
CA ARG A 345 0.16 -13.46 10.01
C ARG A 345 0.72 -14.33 11.13
N LEU A 346 1.86 -15.00 10.89
CA LEU A 346 2.51 -15.84 11.90
C LEU A 346 2.96 -15.03 13.10
N GLU A 347 3.55 -13.85 12.90
CA GLU A 347 3.96 -12.96 13.98
C GLU A 347 2.76 -12.54 14.84
N ARG A 348 1.63 -12.19 14.22
CA ARG A 348 0.40 -11.84 14.92
C ARG A 348 -0.17 -13.04 15.69
N LEU A 349 -0.27 -14.20 15.05
CA LEU A 349 -0.75 -15.43 15.70
C LEU A 349 0.15 -15.84 16.86
N GLN A 350 1.47 -15.76 16.73
CA GLN A 350 2.42 -16.08 17.81
C GLN A 350 2.16 -15.23 19.06
N LYS A 351 1.94 -13.91 18.87
CA LYS A 351 1.63 -12.99 19.98
C LYS A 351 0.31 -13.35 20.67
N LEU A 352 -0.74 -13.62 19.88
CA LEU A 352 -2.07 -13.92 20.39
C LEU A 352 -2.11 -15.29 21.09
N LEU A 353 -1.62 -16.32 20.43
CA LEU A 353 -1.64 -17.69 20.94
C LEU A 353 -0.70 -17.89 22.13
N GLY A 354 0.38 -17.10 22.22
CA GLY A 354 1.24 -17.06 23.41
C GLY A 354 0.48 -16.67 24.69
N GLY A 355 -0.64 -15.95 24.56
CA GLY A 355 -1.53 -15.61 25.68
C GLY A 355 -2.40 -16.76 26.18
N VAL A 356 -2.45 -17.89 25.46
CA VAL A 356 -3.20 -19.11 25.84
C VAL A 356 -2.30 -20.10 26.61
N LYS A 357 -0.97 -19.88 26.58
CA LYS A 357 -0.02 -20.75 27.26
C LYS A 357 -0.31 -20.82 28.76
N PRO A 358 -0.31 -22.03 29.37
CA PRO A 358 -0.47 -22.19 30.81
C PRO A 358 0.50 -21.28 31.60
N GLY A 359 -0.04 -20.52 32.57
CA GLY A 359 0.73 -19.57 33.38
C GLY A 359 0.89 -18.17 32.76
N ASN A 360 0.41 -17.91 31.53
CA ASN A 360 0.47 -16.61 30.88
C ASN A 360 -0.84 -15.80 30.96
N TYR A 361 -1.86 -16.33 31.66
CA TYR A 361 -3.14 -15.65 31.88
C TYR A 361 -3.64 -15.82 33.32
N ASP A 362 -4.55 -14.94 33.74
CA ASP A 362 -5.14 -15.02 35.08
C ASP A 362 -6.26 -16.08 35.09
N GLU A 363 -6.06 -17.15 35.86
CA GLU A 363 -7.02 -18.24 36.01
C GLU A 363 -8.30 -17.83 36.75
N GLN A 364 -8.30 -16.69 37.45
CA GLN A 364 -9.52 -16.13 38.08
C GLN A 364 -10.41 -15.44 37.03
N GLU A 365 -9.80 -14.84 36.01
CA GLU A 365 -10.52 -14.20 34.90
C GLU A 365 -10.93 -15.24 33.83
N TYR A 366 -10.05 -16.22 33.56
CA TYR A 366 -10.26 -17.27 32.55
C TYR A 366 -10.00 -18.66 33.17
N PRO A 367 -11.06 -19.37 33.60
CA PRO A 367 -10.93 -20.67 34.26
C PRO A 367 -10.29 -21.77 33.40
N SER A 368 -10.27 -21.60 32.06
CA SER A 368 -9.67 -22.57 31.14
C SER A 368 -8.93 -21.89 29.98
N ALA A 369 -7.97 -22.60 29.39
CA ALA A 369 -7.27 -22.14 28.19
C ALA A 369 -8.21 -21.93 27.01
N LEU A 370 -9.27 -22.71 26.90
CA LEU A 370 -10.31 -22.51 25.86
C LEU A 370 -11.05 -21.20 26.03
N GLU A 371 -11.49 -20.86 27.25
CA GLU A 371 -12.16 -19.57 27.53
C GLU A 371 -11.21 -18.39 27.27
N ARG A 372 -9.93 -18.57 27.57
CA ARG A 372 -8.92 -17.57 27.25
C ARG A 372 -8.77 -17.37 25.73
N LEU A 373 -8.74 -18.47 24.94
CA LEU A 373 -8.70 -18.40 23.47
C LEU A 373 -9.95 -17.70 22.90
N GLU A 374 -11.13 -18.00 23.44
CA GLU A 374 -12.37 -17.34 23.08
C GLU A 374 -12.37 -15.84 23.42
N GLY A 375 -11.80 -15.48 24.56
CA GLY A 375 -11.58 -14.09 24.95
C GLY A 375 -10.64 -13.33 23.97
N ILE A 376 -9.56 -13.99 23.53
CA ILE A 376 -8.66 -13.45 22.52
C ILE A 376 -9.41 -13.26 21.19
N LEU A 377 -10.18 -14.26 20.72
CA LEU A 377 -10.98 -14.15 19.51
C LEU A 377 -11.96 -12.98 19.58
N ALA A 378 -12.70 -12.88 20.69
CA ALA A 378 -13.65 -11.77 20.90
C ALA A 378 -12.95 -10.39 20.90
N GLY A 379 -11.76 -10.30 21.50
CA GLY A 379 -10.93 -9.09 21.48
C GLY A 379 -10.51 -8.67 20.08
N VAL A 380 -10.05 -9.63 19.25
CA VAL A 380 -9.66 -9.37 17.86
C VAL A 380 -10.86 -8.97 17.00
N GLN A 381 -12.02 -9.60 17.21
CA GLN A 381 -13.26 -9.24 16.51
C GLN A 381 -13.74 -7.84 16.88
N ALA A 382 -13.64 -7.45 18.16
CA ALA A 382 -13.98 -6.11 18.61
C ALA A 382 -13.01 -5.06 18.05
N GLU A 383 -11.70 -5.34 18.04
CA GLU A 383 -10.68 -4.49 17.40
C GLU A 383 -11.00 -4.29 15.90
N TRP A 384 -11.32 -5.37 15.19
CA TRP A 384 -11.66 -5.30 13.77
C TRP A 384 -12.89 -4.44 13.52
N LYS A 385 -13.96 -4.66 14.30
CA LYS A 385 -15.19 -3.87 14.19
C LYS A 385 -14.92 -2.39 14.44
N TYR A 386 -14.19 -2.08 15.51
CA TYR A 386 -13.80 -0.71 15.85
C TYR A 386 -13.00 -0.05 14.73
N LYS A 387 -11.93 -0.68 14.25
CA LYS A 387 -11.08 -0.15 13.18
C LYS A 387 -11.83 0.03 11.86
N LYS A 388 -12.76 -0.88 11.55
CA LYS A 388 -13.62 -0.80 10.36
C LYS A 388 -14.58 0.40 10.45
N GLU A 389 -15.26 0.57 11.56
CA GLU A 389 -16.17 1.69 11.80
C GLU A 389 -15.43 3.03 11.87
N ALA A 390 -14.21 3.02 12.38
CA ALA A 390 -13.35 4.20 12.46
C ALA A 390 -12.68 4.56 11.12
N GLY A 391 -12.78 3.71 10.08
CA GLY A 391 -12.09 3.91 8.79
C GLY A 391 -10.57 3.86 8.88
N LEU A 392 -10.02 3.12 9.87
CA LEU A 392 -8.59 3.01 10.15
C LEU A 392 -7.92 1.79 9.51
N LEU A 393 -8.70 0.92 8.83
CA LEU A 393 -8.18 -0.27 8.18
C LEU A 393 -7.74 0.07 6.76
N ASP A 394 -6.46 -0.11 6.47
CA ASP A 394 -6.02 -0.28 5.10
C ASP A 394 -6.36 -1.69 4.57
N ARG A 395 -6.20 -1.91 3.26
CA ARG A 395 -6.56 -3.19 2.63
C ARG A 395 -5.73 -4.35 3.17
N LYS A 396 -4.43 -4.15 3.40
CA LYS A 396 -3.50 -5.17 3.90
C LYS A 396 -3.84 -5.55 5.35
N GLU A 397 -4.05 -4.55 6.21
CA GLU A 397 -4.41 -4.77 7.61
C GLU A 397 -5.79 -5.43 7.75
N ALA A 398 -6.76 -5.01 6.92
CA ALA A 398 -8.09 -5.63 6.90
C ALA A 398 -8.01 -7.14 6.57
N HIS A 399 -7.19 -7.51 5.60
CA HIS A 399 -6.98 -8.91 5.22
C HIS A 399 -6.28 -9.69 6.34
N LEU A 400 -5.23 -9.13 6.92
CA LEU A 400 -4.49 -9.74 8.02
C LEU A 400 -5.38 -10.01 9.24
N VAL A 401 -6.22 -9.05 9.63
CA VAL A 401 -7.14 -9.22 10.76
C VAL A 401 -8.22 -10.23 10.45
N PHE A 402 -8.80 -10.19 9.24
CA PHE A 402 -9.80 -11.16 8.79
C PHE A 402 -9.27 -12.58 8.84
N ASP A 403 -8.10 -12.84 8.25
CA ASP A 403 -7.44 -14.16 8.26
C ASP A 403 -7.09 -14.63 9.68
N THR A 404 -6.72 -13.68 10.56
CA THR A 404 -6.45 -13.98 11.97
C THR A 404 -7.72 -14.43 12.68
N VAL A 405 -8.85 -13.70 12.48
CA VAL A 405 -10.17 -14.08 13.04
C VAL A 405 -10.60 -15.44 12.54
N GLU A 406 -10.51 -15.70 11.22
CA GLU A 406 -10.89 -16.98 10.63
C GLU A 406 -10.07 -18.14 11.22
N THR A 407 -8.75 -17.95 11.40
CA THR A 407 -7.88 -18.96 12.00
C THR A 407 -8.24 -19.25 13.46
N LEU A 408 -8.45 -18.20 14.27
CA LEU A 408 -8.83 -18.38 15.68
C LEU A 408 -10.22 -19.00 15.83
N ASP A 409 -11.17 -18.59 15.01
CA ASP A 409 -12.55 -19.12 15.00
C ASP A 409 -12.57 -20.60 14.62
N ALA A 410 -11.77 -21.00 13.61
CA ALA A 410 -11.61 -22.41 13.23
C ALA A 410 -11.04 -23.23 14.38
N LEU A 411 -10.00 -22.75 15.07
CA LEU A 411 -9.41 -23.44 16.23
C LEU A 411 -10.42 -23.60 17.38
N VAL A 412 -11.16 -22.55 17.72
CA VAL A 412 -12.20 -22.62 18.76
C VAL A 412 -13.28 -23.64 18.40
N LYS A 413 -13.75 -23.64 17.16
CA LYS A 413 -14.75 -24.60 16.67
C LYS A 413 -14.23 -26.04 16.72
N GLU A 414 -13.00 -26.27 16.33
CA GLU A 414 -12.36 -27.59 16.36
C GLU A 414 -12.25 -28.09 17.81
N LEU A 415 -11.73 -27.30 18.73
CA LEU A 415 -11.61 -27.64 20.16
C LEU A 415 -12.97 -27.97 20.79
N ARG A 416 -14.01 -27.19 20.45
CA ARG A 416 -15.39 -27.44 20.91
C ARG A 416 -15.97 -28.75 20.33
N SER A 417 -15.72 -29.03 19.05
CA SER A 417 -16.23 -30.22 18.39
C SER A 417 -15.60 -31.50 18.93
N GLU A 418 -14.34 -31.43 19.33
CA GLU A 418 -13.58 -32.52 19.94
C GLU A 418 -13.76 -32.59 21.47
N HIS A 419 -14.54 -31.70 22.05
CA HIS A 419 -14.76 -31.57 23.51
C HIS A 419 -13.46 -31.44 24.34
N ILE A 420 -12.43 -30.80 23.78
CA ILE A 420 -11.14 -30.56 24.45
C ILE A 420 -11.28 -29.33 25.36
N THR A 421 -11.24 -29.55 26.67
CA THR A 421 -11.36 -28.49 27.69
C THR A 421 -10.16 -28.42 28.64
N GLU A 422 -9.37 -29.50 28.71
CA GLU A 422 -8.17 -29.52 29.55
C GLU A 422 -7.12 -28.51 29.02
N THR A 423 -6.57 -27.72 29.91
CA THR A 423 -5.66 -26.64 29.58
C THR A 423 -4.43 -27.10 28.79
N ASP A 424 -3.82 -28.22 29.18
CA ASP A 424 -2.64 -28.76 28.50
C ASP A 424 -3.00 -29.31 27.10
N ALA A 425 -4.14 -29.98 26.97
CA ALA A 425 -4.62 -30.51 25.68
C ALA A 425 -5.01 -29.37 24.70
N VAL A 426 -5.61 -28.29 25.21
CA VAL A 426 -5.90 -27.08 24.41
C VAL A 426 -4.59 -26.46 23.94
N TRP A 427 -3.59 -26.32 24.83
CA TRP A 427 -2.29 -25.75 24.48
C TRP A 427 -1.54 -26.60 23.45
N GLU A 428 -1.57 -27.91 23.61
CA GLU A 428 -0.96 -28.84 22.64
C GLU A 428 -1.58 -28.67 21.24
N LYS A 429 -2.93 -28.65 21.14
CA LYS A 429 -3.64 -28.45 19.88
C LYS A 429 -3.35 -27.09 19.23
N VAL A 430 -3.35 -26.03 20.03
CA VAL A 430 -3.02 -24.65 19.57
C VAL A 430 -1.57 -24.58 19.09
N SER A 431 -0.64 -25.21 19.82
CA SER A 431 0.77 -25.25 19.45
C SER A 431 1.00 -26.02 18.16
N GLN A 432 0.28 -27.16 17.97
CA GLN A 432 0.35 -27.93 16.74
C GLN A 432 -0.18 -27.14 15.56
N ALA A 433 -1.34 -26.49 15.69
CA ALA A 433 -1.91 -25.67 14.62
C ALA A 433 -1.01 -24.49 14.22
N PHE A 434 -0.29 -23.92 15.18
CA PHE A 434 0.73 -22.90 14.88
C PHE A 434 1.93 -23.51 14.17
N ALA A 435 2.41 -24.68 14.62
CA ALA A 435 3.53 -25.40 13.98
C ALA A 435 3.21 -25.73 12.51
N ASP A 436 2.01 -26.25 12.22
CA ASP A 436 1.57 -26.58 10.87
C ASP A 436 1.59 -25.34 9.92
N LYS A 437 1.19 -24.17 10.45
CA LYS A 437 1.25 -22.92 9.69
C LYS A 437 2.69 -22.41 9.48
N ASN A 438 3.53 -22.60 10.48
CA ASN A 438 4.95 -22.29 10.36
C ASN A 438 5.65 -23.19 9.34
N ASP A 439 5.31 -24.49 9.31
CA ASP A 439 5.84 -25.41 8.31
C ASP A 439 5.41 -25.03 6.90
N GLN A 440 4.16 -24.59 6.71
CA GLN A 440 3.69 -24.06 5.44
C GLN A 440 4.47 -22.82 4.99
N TYR A 441 4.80 -21.93 5.94
CA TYR A 441 5.64 -20.76 5.67
C TYR A 441 7.06 -21.15 5.27
N GLU A 442 7.67 -22.12 5.98
CA GLU A 442 9.04 -22.59 5.66
C GLU A 442 9.09 -23.22 4.26
N VAL A 443 8.08 -24.02 3.89
CA VAL A 443 7.97 -24.58 2.53
C VAL A 443 7.85 -23.48 1.47
N GLN A 444 7.01 -22.48 1.71
CA GLN A 444 6.84 -21.36 0.78
C GLN A 444 8.11 -20.49 0.71
N PHE A 445 8.81 -20.33 1.82
CA PHE A 445 10.07 -19.60 1.90
C PHE A 445 11.17 -20.30 1.06
N ASP A 446 11.30 -21.62 1.21
CA ASP A 446 12.28 -22.39 0.43
C ASP A 446 11.92 -22.35 -1.06
N LEU A 447 10.64 -22.49 -1.42
CA LEU A 447 10.15 -22.38 -2.81
C LEU A 447 10.49 -21.02 -3.43
N CYS A 448 10.23 -19.92 -2.74
CA CYS A 448 10.59 -18.58 -3.22
C CYS A 448 12.11 -18.42 -3.40
N GLY A 449 12.90 -19.03 -2.51
CA GLY A 449 14.35 -19.06 -2.63
C GLY A 449 14.84 -19.83 -3.85
N GLU A 450 14.27 -21.01 -4.12
CA GLU A 450 14.56 -21.81 -5.31
C GLU A 450 14.14 -21.09 -6.59
N GLN A 451 12.97 -20.49 -6.61
CA GLN A 451 12.50 -19.71 -7.77
C GLN A 451 13.42 -18.52 -8.09
N LEU A 452 13.93 -17.84 -7.07
CA LEU A 452 14.90 -16.76 -7.26
C LEU A 452 16.23 -17.30 -7.82
N GLU A 453 16.73 -18.43 -7.30
CA GLU A 453 17.96 -19.06 -7.83
C GLU A 453 17.77 -19.45 -9.31
N HIS A 454 16.65 -20.09 -9.67
CA HIS A 454 16.34 -20.47 -11.05
C HIS A 454 16.22 -19.26 -11.99
N ALA A 455 15.64 -18.17 -11.51
CA ALA A 455 15.56 -16.93 -12.29
C ALA A 455 16.95 -16.34 -12.55
N PHE A 456 17.85 -16.35 -11.55
CA PHE A 456 19.23 -15.92 -11.73
C PHE A 456 20.00 -16.84 -12.70
N ASP A 457 19.85 -18.15 -12.58
CA ASP A 457 20.48 -19.13 -13.48
C ASP A 457 20.03 -18.91 -14.94
N PHE A 458 18.73 -18.70 -15.16
CA PHE A 458 18.20 -18.37 -16.47
C PHE A 458 18.74 -17.04 -17.01
N MET A 459 18.79 -16.00 -16.18
CA MET A 459 19.32 -14.70 -16.59
C MET A 459 20.81 -14.76 -16.92
N GLU A 460 21.59 -15.53 -16.15
CA GLU A 460 23.02 -15.73 -16.41
C GLU A 460 23.25 -16.52 -17.69
N GLU A 461 22.47 -17.58 -17.96
CA GLU A 461 22.55 -18.41 -19.16
C GLU A 461 22.23 -17.62 -20.43
N VAL A 462 21.17 -16.78 -20.39
CA VAL A 462 20.69 -16.06 -21.59
C VAL A 462 21.47 -14.77 -21.83
N PHE A 463 21.73 -14.00 -20.79
CA PHE A 463 22.23 -12.63 -20.91
C PHE A 463 23.65 -12.43 -20.36
N GLY A 464 24.13 -13.35 -19.51
CA GLY A 464 25.42 -13.18 -18.85
C GLY A 464 25.51 -11.87 -18.10
N GLN A 465 26.63 -11.16 -18.22
CA GLN A 465 26.86 -9.85 -17.59
C GLN A 465 26.46 -8.70 -18.53
N SER A 466 25.18 -8.59 -18.82
CA SER A 466 24.63 -7.58 -19.72
C SER A 466 23.86 -6.49 -18.98
N GLN A 467 23.33 -5.53 -19.73
CA GLN A 467 22.44 -4.50 -19.21
C GLN A 467 21.13 -5.10 -18.67
N GLU A 468 20.66 -6.19 -19.28
CA GLU A 468 19.48 -6.94 -18.86
C GLU A 468 19.62 -7.50 -17.45
N MET A 469 20.80 -8.04 -17.12
CA MET A 469 21.10 -8.51 -15.76
C MET A 469 21.06 -7.35 -14.74
N VAL A 470 21.55 -6.17 -15.11
CA VAL A 470 21.48 -4.99 -14.25
C VAL A 470 20.01 -4.60 -13.98
N VAL A 471 19.16 -4.58 -15.02
CA VAL A 471 17.73 -4.28 -14.89
C VAL A 471 17.01 -5.31 -14.00
N PHE A 472 17.40 -6.58 -14.06
CA PHE A 472 16.81 -7.63 -13.23
C PHE A 472 17.18 -7.48 -11.74
N ILE A 473 18.37 -6.96 -11.43
CA ILE A 473 18.87 -6.81 -10.05
C ILE A 473 18.41 -5.51 -9.39
N THR A 474 18.13 -4.44 -10.18
CA THR A 474 17.69 -3.12 -9.69
C THR A 474 16.19 -3.02 -9.53
#